data_a7dc4a380c51351bb2acf6ca0a876fc8
#
_entry.id   a7dc4a380c51351bb2acf6ca0a876fc8
#
_cell.length_a   1.000
_cell.length_b   1.000
_cell.length_c   1.000
_cell.angle_alpha   90.00
_cell.angle_beta   90.00
_cell.angle_gamma   90.00
#
_symmetry.space_group_name_H-M   'P 1'
#
loop_
_entity.id
_entity.type
_entity.pdbx_description
1 polymer ?
#
loop_
_entity_poly.entity_id
_entity_poly.type
_entity_poly.pdbx_seq_one_letter_code
_entity_poly.pdbx_strand_id
1 'polypeptide(L)'
;MKILVINAGSSSLKFQLIDMDDESVKAKGLVERIGIEGTHFKQTVLGTDKVIEFTRNMKDHTEAISAVLSALTDKDNGAISSLDEIGACGHRVLHGGETFKNSVLVTEETMKGIEDLVPLGPLHQPANIAGIKACQAVMPTKPNVAVFDTAFHQTMPKKAFLYGVPYEYYKNLKVRRYGFHGTSHRFIAGETPKYLGKKPEDCKFIICHLGNGSPLSAIVGGKVVDTSMGLTPLEGVLMGTRSGDVDPAVLEYIMDNTGMDIHQMLNCLNKKSGFAGLSCSSDMRDVKAAAEKGDEQAQAALDLLELRHFGPILENIIRLGLPQTVEELQLPPKQRRKREK
;
A
#
# COMPACT_ATOMS: atom_id res chain seq x y z
N MET A 1 -19.17 15.68 8.01
CA MET A 1 -17.78 16.03 8.48
C MET A 1 -16.79 15.62 7.43
N LYS A 2 -15.86 16.55 7.03
CA LYS A 2 -14.85 16.21 6.01
C LYS A 2 -13.53 15.78 6.65
N ILE A 3 -12.88 14.78 6.07
CA ILE A 3 -11.57 14.26 6.51
C ILE A 3 -10.56 14.42 5.37
N LEU A 4 -9.41 15.01 5.68
CA LEU A 4 -8.27 15.07 4.76
C LEU A 4 -7.38 13.83 4.97
N VAL A 5 -7.36 12.97 3.98
CA VAL A 5 -6.52 11.75 4.00
C VAL A 5 -5.22 12.03 3.27
N ILE A 6 -4.10 11.70 3.91
CA ILE A 6 -2.74 11.97 3.43
C ILE A 6 -1.93 10.68 3.36
N ASN A 7 -1.25 10.49 2.24
CA ASN A 7 -0.27 9.44 2.02
C ASN A 7 1.04 10.09 1.56
N ALA A 8 1.95 10.32 2.49
CA ALA A 8 3.24 10.95 2.25
C ALA A 8 4.30 9.88 1.91
N GLY A 9 4.90 10.02 0.72
CA GLY A 9 6.10 9.30 0.29
C GLY A 9 7.34 10.17 0.41
N SER A 10 8.53 9.62 0.11
CA SER A 10 9.82 10.34 0.25
C SER A 10 9.89 11.65 -0.57
N SER A 11 9.33 11.67 -1.77
CA SER A 11 9.30 12.84 -2.67
C SER A 11 7.91 13.07 -3.27
N SER A 12 6.85 12.53 -2.66
CA SER A 12 5.49 12.66 -3.16
C SER A 12 4.48 12.70 -2.02
N LEU A 13 3.32 13.27 -2.30
CA LEU A 13 2.19 13.32 -1.37
C LEU A 13 0.90 13.13 -2.17
N LYS A 14 0.15 12.08 -1.85
CA LYS A 14 -1.20 11.88 -2.36
C LYS A 14 -2.21 12.27 -1.29
N PHE A 15 -3.30 12.92 -1.70
CA PHE A 15 -4.35 13.30 -0.76
C PHE A 15 -5.75 13.11 -1.33
N GLN A 16 -6.69 12.95 -0.42
CA GLN A 16 -8.12 12.97 -0.71
C GLN A 16 -8.85 13.71 0.39
N LEU A 17 -9.83 14.53 0.01
CA LEU A 17 -10.81 15.10 0.92
C LEU A 17 -12.10 14.30 0.80
N ILE A 18 -12.49 13.63 1.89
CA ILE A 18 -13.65 12.74 1.94
C ILE A 18 -14.71 13.37 2.84
N ASP A 19 -15.94 13.42 2.35
CA ASP A 19 -17.10 13.77 3.18
C ASP A 19 -17.65 12.50 3.82
N MET A 20 -17.60 12.44 5.15
CA MET A 20 -18.01 11.26 5.90
C MET A 20 -19.53 11.13 6.07
N ASP A 21 -20.31 12.11 5.62
CA ASP A 21 -21.78 12.00 5.70
C ASP A 21 -22.33 11.10 4.58
N ASP A 22 -21.62 11.05 3.45
CA ASP A 22 -21.96 10.20 2.29
C ASP A 22 -20.78 9.33 1.78
N GLU A 23 -19.64 9.37 2.49
CA GLU A 23 -18.38 8.69 2.14
C GLU A 23 -17.84 9.06 0.74
N SER A 24 -18.28 10.20 0.18
CA SER A 24 -17.85 10.62 -1.15
C SER A 24 -16.52 11.37 -1.12
N VAL A 25 -15.70 11.12 -2.13
CA VAL A 25 -14.47 11.89 -2.36
C VAL A 25 -14.83 13.22 -3.00
N LYS A 26 -14.62 14.33 -2.31
CA LYS A 26 -14.88 15.68 -2.81
C LYS A 26 -13.71 16.21 -3.66
N ALA A 27 -12.47 15.94 -3.24
CA ALA A 27 -11.28 16.29 -4.01
C ALA A 27 -10.20 15.20 -3.84
N LYS A 28 -9.35 15.07 -4.86
CA LYS A 28 -8.14 14.24 -4.82
C LYS A 28 -6.99 14.94 -5.51
N GLY A 29 -5.79 14.64 -5.12
CA GLY A 29 -4.61 15.20 -5.77
C GLY A 29 -3.32 14.51 -5.42
N LEU A 30 -2.28 15.00 -6.10
CA LEU A 30 -0.94 14.47 -6.05
C LEU A 30 0.05 15.64 -6.08
N VAL A 31 1.07 15.58 -5.27
CA VAL A 31 2.27 16.41 -5.33
C VAL A 31 3.45 15.47 -5.58
N GLU A 32 4.22 15.73 -6.61
CA GLU A 32 5.37 14.92 -6.99
C GLU A 32 6.65 15.77 -7.00
N ARG A 33 7.81 15.11 -6.83
CA ARG A 33 9.12 15.74 -6.81
C ARG A 33 9.32 16.76 -5.67
N ILE A 34 8.72 16.48 -4.49
CA ILE A 34 8.91 17.30 -3.29
C ILE A 34 10.41 17.25 -2.90
N GLY A 35 11.02 18.40 -2.62
CA GLY A 35 12.44 18.52 -2.32
C GLY A 35 13.36 18.45 -3.53
N ILE A 36 12.82 18.40 -4.74
CA ILE A 36 13.53 18.32 -6.02
C ILE A 36 13.01 19.43 -6.93
N GLU A 37 13.85 19.93 -7.82
CA GLU A 37 13.43 20.96 -8.78
C GLU A 37 12.29 20.49 -9.66
N GLY A 38 11.31 21.37 -9.90
CA GLY A 38 10.13 21.07 -10.72
C GLY A 38 9.08 20.25 -9.98
N THR A 39 8.77 20.56 -8.72
CA THR A 39 7.67 19.95 -8.00
C THR A 39 6.36 20.18 -8.76
N HIS A 40 5.66 19.11 -9.11
CA HIS A 40 4.39 19.12 -9.83
C HIS A 40 3.24 18.89 -8.88
N PHE A 41 2.23 19.74 -8.95
CA PHE A 41 1.00 19.70 -8.16
C PHE A 41 -0.20 19.50 -9.08
N LYS A 42 -1.10 18.60 -8.71
CA LYS A 42 -2.39 18.42 -9.36
C LYS A 42 -3.49 18.11 -8.35
N GLN A 43 -4.60 18.85 -8.42
CA GLN A 43 -5.84 18.61 -7.69
C GLN A 43 -7.02 18.55 -8.66
N THR A 44 -7.95 17.63 -8.41
CA THR A 44 -9.24 17.53 -9.12
C THR A 44 -10.36 17.53 -8.09
N VAL A 45 -11.38 18.36 -8.31
CA VAL A 45 -12.62 18.36 -7.52
C VAL A 45 -13.61 17.43 -8.19
N LEU A 46 -14.01 16.37 -7.51
CA LEU A 46 -14.84 15.30 -8.08
C LEU A 46 -16.25 15.77 -8.36
N GLY A 47 -16.83 15.32 -9.48
CA GLY A 47 -18.17 15.73 -9.93
C GLY A 47 -18.22 17.13 -10.58
N THR A 48 -17.06 17.73 -10.84
CA THR A 48 -16.93 19.03 -11.51
C THR A 48 -15.77 19.01 -12.51
N ASP A 49 -15.65 20.05 -13.33
CA ASP A 49 -14.52 20.25 -14.25
C ASP A 49 -13.35 21.02 -13.60
N LYS A 50 -13.42 21.27 -12.28
CA LYS A 50 -12.42 22.06 -11.56
C LYS A 50 -11.14 21.27 -11.35
N VAL A 51 -10.06 21.80 -11.89
CA VAL A 51 -8.69 21.25 -11.77
C VAL A 51 -7.73 22.39 -11.44
N ILE A 52 -6.84 22.16 -10.49
CA ILE A 52 -5.69 23.02 -10.22
C ILE A 52 -4.45 22.21 -10.55
N GLU A 53 -3.63 22.70 -11.47
CA GLU A 53 -2.41 22.05 -11.90
C GLU A 53 -1.31 23.09 -12.13
N PHE A 54 -0.15 22.91 -11.51
CA PHE A 54 1.00 23.80 -11.68
C PHE A 54 2.31 23.10 -11.31
N THR A 55 3.41 23.71 -11.75
CA THR A 55 4.77 23.32 -11.36
C THR A 55 5.42 24.47 -10.60
N ARG A 56 5.88 24.21 -9.39
CA ARG A 56 6.57 25.17 -8.51
C ARG A 56 7.45 24.40 -7.53
N ASN A 57 8.70 24.84 -7.32
CA ASN A 57 9.58 24.19 -6.34
C ASN A 57 8.97 24.24 -4.94
N MET A 58 8.95 23.09 -4.28
CA MET A 58 8.55 22.92 -2.88
C MET A 58 9.66 22.16 -2.17
N LYS A 59 10.24 22.79 -1.13
CA LYS A 59 11.43 22.28 -0.47
C LYS A 59 11.16 21.06 0.42
N ASP A 60 9.94 20.93 0.95
CA ASP A 60 9.57 19.90 1.90
C ASP A 60 8.05 19.61 1.90
N HIS A 61 7.65 18.64 2.73
CA HIS A 61 6.25 18.26 2.89
C HIS A 61 5.39 19.35 3.52
N THR A 62 5.96 20.30 4.27
CA THR A 62 5.21 21.42 4.85
C THR A 62 4.74 22.36 3.76
N GLU A 63 5.61 22.70 2.81
CA GLU A 63 5.23 23.50 1.65
C GLU A 63 4.22 22.77 0.75
N ALA A 64 4.39 21.46 0.58
CA ALA A 64 3.44 20.64 -0.17
C ALA A 64 2.05 20.62 0.46
N ILE A 65 1.94 20.42 1.77
CA ILE A 65 0.66 20.44 2.50
C ILE A 65 0.05 21.84 2.47
N SER A 66 0.84 22.89 2.64
CA SER A 66 0.36 24.26 2.52
C SER A 66 -0.25 24.52 1.13
N ALA A 67 0.37 24.00 0.07
CA ALA A 67 -0.17 24.08 -1.29
C ALA A 67 -1.49 23.30 -1.43
N VAL A 68 -1.58 22.09 -0.84
CA VAL A 68 -2.85 21.33 -0.81
C VAL A 68 -3.95 22.11 -0.14
N LEU A 69 -3.71 22.69 1.04
CA LEU A 69 -4.72 23.46 1.77
C LEU A 69 -5.16 24.70 1.00
N SER A 70 -4.22 25.42 0.38
CA SER A 70 -4.51 26.56 -0.48
C SER A 70 -5.37 26.18 -1.69
N ALA A 71 -5.06 25.03 -2.33
CA ALA A 71 -5.83 24.54 -3.45
C ALA A 71 -7.22 24.03 -3.05
N LEU A 72 -7.37 23.41 -1.88
CA LEU A 72 -8.67 22.96 -1.37
C LEU A 72 -9.60 24.14 -1.09
N THR A 73 -9.06 25.29 -0.66
CA THR A 73 -9.81 26.52 -0.33
C THR A 73 -9.73 27.59 -1.42
N ASP A 74 -9.24 27.27 -2.61
CA ASP A 74 -9.21 28.21 -3.73
C ASP A 74 -10.61 28.72 -4.05
N LYS A 75 -10.75 30.04 -4.27
CA LYS A 75 -12.05 30.70 -4.43
C LYS A 75 -12.85 30.17 -5.62
N ASP A 76 -12.17 29.86 -6.72
CA ASP A 76 -12.82 29.51 -7.99
C ASP A 76 -12.80 27.99 -8.23
N ASN A 77 -11.70 27.31 -7.84
CA ASN A 77 -11.44 25.91 -8.13
C ASN A 77 -11.28 25.02 -6.88
N GLY A 78 -11.55 25.56 -5.69
CA GLY A 78 -11.48 24.82 -4.43
C GLY A 78 -12.66 23.86 -4.24
N ALA A 79 -12.50 22.94 -3.30
CA ALA A 79 -13.51 21.96 -2.90
C ALA A 79 -14.28 22.37 -1.64
N ILE A 80 -13.73 23.29 -0.85
CA ILE A 80 -14.28 23.80 0.42
C ILE A 80 -14.09 25.31 0.51
N SER A 81 -14.93 25.95 1.31
CA SER A 81 -14.88 27.41 1.49
C SER A 81 -13.91 27.84 2.60
N SER A 82 -13.66 26.97 3.58
CA SER A 82 -12.79 27.22 4.73
C SER A 82 -12.14 25.92 5.21
N LEU A 83 -10.93 26.03 5.77
CA LEU A 83 -10.26 24.92 6.45
C LEU A 83 -11.02 24.41 7.69
N ASP A 84 -11.97 25.20 8.20
CA ASP A 84 -12.82 24.78 9.32
C ASP A 84 -13.71 23.58 8.97
N GLU A 85 -14.02 23.40 7.69
CA GLU A 85 -14.76 22.24 7.19
C GLU A 85 -13.99 20.91 7.34
N ILE A 86 -12.66 20.97 7.47
CA ILE A 86 -11.82 19.79 7.76
C ILE A 86 -11.92 19.48 9.25
N GLY A 87 -12.56 18.37 9.59
CA GLY A 87 -12.72 17.93 10.98
C GLY A 87 -11.50 17.18 11.52
N ALA A 88 -10.78 16.45 10.67
CA ALA A 88 -9.59 15.68 11.04
C ALA A 88 -8.68 15.39 9.84
N CYS A 89 -7.42 14.98 10.13
CA CYS A 89 -6.47 14.47 9.14
C CYS A 89 -6.17 13.00 9.41
N GLY A 90 -6.30 12.16 8.40
CA GLY A 90 -5.90 10.75 8.43
C GLY A 90 -4.58 10.55 7.68
N HIS A 91 -3.62 9.88 8.32
CA HIS A 91 -2.29 9.63 7.74
C HIS A 91 -2.05 8.14 7.57
N ARG A 92 -1.71 7.72 6.35
CA ARG A 92 -1.16 6.41 6.14
C ARG A 92 0.26 6.37 6.71
N VAL A 93 0.52 5.39 7.58
CA VAL A 93 1.83 5.08 8.16
C VAL A 93 2.19 3.66 7.79
N LEU A 94 3.41 3.45 7.27
CA LEU A 94 3.81 2.13 6.79
C LEU A 94 3.81 1.11 7.93
N HIS A 95 4.53 1.39 9.01
CA HIS A 95 4.86 0.38 10.01
C HIS A 95 4.34 0.74 11.40
N GLY A 96 3.51 -0.13 11.97
CA GLY A 96 2.99 -0.02 13.33
C GLY A 96 3.70 -0.94 14.34
N GLY A 97 4.65 -1.77 13.88
CA GLY A 97 5.32 -2.76 14.73
C GLY A 97 4.32 -3.73 15.36
N GLU A 98 4.65 -4.22 16.54
CA GLU A 98 3.72 -4.95 17.41
C GLU A 98 2.96 -4.00 18.35
N THR A 99 3.33 -2.71 18.36
CA THR A 99 2.79 -1.68 19.22
C THR A 99 1.43 -1.20 18.77
N PHE A 100 1.30 -0.85 17.49
CA PHE A 100 0.07 -0.26 16.96
C PHE A 100 -0.76 -1.29 16.20
N LYS A 101 -1.80 -1.81 16.86
CA LYS A 101 -2.74 -2.81 16.31
C LYS A 101 -4.00 -2.19 15.69
N ASN A 102 -4.20 -0.89 15.89
CA ASN A 102 -5.33 -0.13 15.39
C ASN A 102 -4.87 1.26 14.96
N SER A 103 -5.76 2.02 14.32
CA SER A 103 -5.57 3.45 14.11
C SER A 103 -5.52 4.18 15.46
N VAL A 104 -4.67 5.18 15.58
CA VAL A 104 -4.46 5.94 16.82
C VAL A 104 -4.47 7.45 16.57
N LEU A 105 -4.94 8.21 17.55
CA LEU A 105 -4.76 9.65 17.58
C LEU A 105 -3.27 9.96 17.76
N VAL A 106 -2.76 10.90 16.97
CA VAL A 106 -1.36 11.32 17.04
C VAL A 106 -1.20 12.29 18.20
N THR A 107 -0.60 11.79 19.27
CA THR A 107 -0.12 12.55 20.44
C THR A 107 1.41 12.57 20.44
N GLU A 108 2.04 13.27 21.37
CA GLU A 108 3.50 13.22 21.55
C GLU A 108 4.00 11.80 21.83
N GLU A 109 3.26 11.03 22.67
CA GLU A 109 3.60 9.64 22.99
C GLU A 109 3.49 8.73 21.76
N THR A 110 2.38 8.82 21.02
CA THR A 110 2.21 8.00 19.80
C THR A 110 3.18 8.40 18.71
N MET A 111 3.52 9.69 18.58
CA MET A 111 4.56 10.14 17.63
C MET A 111 5.92 9.53 17.97
N LYS A 112 6.33 9.55 19.25
CA LYS A 112 7.55 8.89 19.69
C LYS A 112 7.54 7.40 19.36
N GLY A 113 6.43 6.70 19.63
CA GLY A 113 6.28 5.30 19.26
C GLY A 113 6.38 5.04 17.75
N ILE A 114 5.91 5.96 16.91
CA ILE A 114 6.07 5.90 15.45
C ILE A 114 7.53 6.13 15.04
N GLU A 115 8.23 7.06 15.69
CA GLU A 115 9.66 7.35 15.48
C GLU A 115 10.54 6.17 15.86
N ASP A 116 10.24 5.49 16.98
CA ASP A 116 10.96 4.28 17.43
C ASP A 116 10.87 3.12 16.43
N LEU A 117 9.89 3.13 15.51
CA LEU A 117 9.71 2.13 14.47
C LEU A 117 10.42 2.45 13.15
N VAL A 118 11.15 3.57 13.05
CA VAL A 118 11.92 3.92 11.84
C VAL A 118 12.87 2.78 11.39
N PRO A 119 13.58 2.06 12.30
CA PRO A 119 14.43 0.95 11.87
C PRO A 119 13.73 -0.19 11.15
N LEU A 120 12.41 -0.39 11.36
CA LEU A 120 11.61 -1.42 10.67
C LEU A 120 11.14 -0.98 9.28
N GLY A 121 11.15 0.32 8.98
CA GLY A 121 10.69 0.87 7.71
C GLY A 121 11.48 2.10 7.24
N PRO A 122 12.83 2.03 7.14
CA PRO A 122 13.68 3.21 6.94
C PRO A 122 13.43 3.94 5.62
N LEU A 123 12.90 3.26 4.60
CA LEU A 123 12.61 3.85 3.29
C LEU A 123 11.30 4.67 3.26
N HIS A 124 10.39 4.48 4.21
CA HIS A 124 9.04 5.05 4.17
C HIS A 124 8.67 5.81 5.45
N GLN A 125 9.03 5.28 6.62
CA GLN A 125 8.63 5.81 7.91
C GLN A 125 9.03 7.29 8.11
N PRO A 126 10.25 7.73 7.75
CA PRO A 126 10.64 9.14 7.87
C PRO A 126 9.73 10.09 7.09
N ALA A 127 9.31 9.70 5.88
CA ALA A 127 8.41 10.50 5.05
C ALA A 127 6.99 10.57 5.66
N ASN A 128 6.50 9.46 6.23
CA ASN A 128 5.20 9.45 6.91
C ASN A 128 5.23 10.39 8.13
N ILE A 129 6.30 10.35 8.94
CA ILE A 129 6.53 11.25 10.09
C ILE A 129 6.56 12.70 9.61
N ALA A 130 7.30 13.02 8.55
CA ALA A 130 7.37 14.36 7.99
C ALA A 130 5.99 14.88 7.55
N GLY A 131 5.18 14.02 6.90
CA GLY A 131 3.81 14.35 6.52
C GLY A 131 2.90 14.67 7.71
N ILE A 132 2.98 13.88 8.79
CA ILE A 132 2.22 14.14 10.02
C ILE A 132 2.65 15.48 10.64
N LYS A 133 3.96 15.67 10.85
CA LYS A 133 4.50 16.91 11.44
C LYS A 133 4.15 18.14 10.62
N ALA A 134 4.20 18.04 9.30
CA ALA A 134 3.81 19.10 8.39
C ALA A 134 2.31 19.46 8.56
N CYS A 135 1.44 18.45 8.65
CA CYS A 135 0.01 18.69 8.92
C CYS A 135 -0.24 19.36 10.26
N GLN A 136 0.43 18.91 11.32
CA GLN A 136 0.33 19.52 12.64
C GLN A 136 0.82 20.98 12.67
N ALA A 137 1.86 21.29 11.90
CA ALA A 137 2.40 22.65 11.80
C ALA A 137 1.44 23.63 11.12
N VAL A 138 0.74 23.21 10.06
CA VAL A 138 -0.16 24.09 9.29
C VAL A 138 -1.61 24.05 9.78
N MET A 139 -2.01 23.01 10.49
CA MET A 139 -3.34 22.84 11.10
C MET A 139 -3.23 22.35 12.56
N PRO A 140 -2.68 23.16 13.47
CA PRO A 140 -2.34 22.71 14.84
C PRO A 140 -3.56 22.32 15.69
N THR A 141 -4.75 22.81 15.36
CA THR A 141 -5.98 22.52 16.11
C THR A 141 -6.74 21.28 15.61
N LYS A 142 -6.35 20.75 14.45
CA LYS A 142 -7.06 19.61 13.87
C LYS A 142 -6.47 18.29 14.38
N PRO A 143 -7.31 17.33 14.84
CA PRO A 143 -6.83 16.00 15.23
C PRO A 143 -6.21 15.27 14.03
N ASN A 144 -5.07 14.62 14.29
CA ASN A 144 -4.38 13.78 13.33
C ASN A 144 -4.48 12.31 13.76
N VAL A 145 -4.80 11.42 12.84
CA VAL A 145 -4.95 9.98 13.10
C VAL A 145 -3.98 9.20 12.23
N ALA A 146 -3.14 8.38 12.85
CA ALA A 146 -2.24 7.47 12.15
C ALA A 146 -2.94 6.12 11.88
N VAL A 147 -2.87 5.65 10.63
CA VAL A 147 -3.44 4.39 10.15
C VAL A 147 -2.30 3.53 9.61
N PHE A 148 -2.06 2.39 10.23
CA PHE A 148 -0.88 1.57 9.96
C PHE A 148 -1.18 0.45 8.96
N ASP A 149 -0.31 0.32 7.95
CA ASP A 149 -0.42 -0.76 6.95
C ASP A 149 -0.32 -2.16 7.58
N THR A 150 0.42 -2.29 8.68
CA THR A 150 0.64 -3.56 9.38
C THR A 150 -0.47 -3.94 10.37
N ALA A 151 -1.34 -2.99 10.74
CA ALA A 151 -2.29 -3.19 11.84
C ALA A 151 -3.28 -4.34 11.59
N PHE A 152 -3.83 -4.45 10.39
CA PHE A 152 -4.80 -5.49 10.05
C PHE A 152 -4.21 -6.90 10.14
N HIS A 153 -2.90 -7.06 9.90
CA HIS A 153 -2.19 -8.32 9.93
C HIS A 153 -1.76 -8.79 11.35
N GLN A 154 -2.03 -8.00 12.39
CA GLN A 154 -1.65 -8.34 13.77
C GLN A 154 -2.41 -9.56 14.36
N THR A 155 -3.41 -10.07 13.65
CA THR A 155 -4.14 -11.29 14.03
C THR A 155 -3.43 -12.58 13.62
N MET A 156 -2.34 -12.51 12.83
CA MET A 156 -1.59 -13.69 12.42
C MET A 156 -1.06 -14.48 13.62
N PRO A 157 -1.19 -15.84 13.61
CA PRO A 157 -0.62 -16.68 14.66
C PRO A 157 0.91 -16.77 14.52
N LYS A 158 1.59 -17.12 15.61
CA LYS A 158 3.07 -17.26 15.63
C LYS A 158 3.63 -18.09 14.49
N LYS A 159 3.00 -19.22 14.16
CA LYS A 159 3.42 -20.11 13.08
C LYS A 159 3.42 -19.48 11.69
N ALA A 160 2.65 -18.39 11.49
CA ALA A 160 2.57 -17.67 10.22
C ALA A 160 3.53 -16.48 10.18
N PHE A 161 3.84 -15.86 11.32
CA PHE A 161 4.67 -14.67 11.32
C PHE A 161 6.15 -14.90 11.68
N LEU A 162 6.52 -16.03 12.29
CA LEU A 162 7.93 -16.31 12.60
C LEU A 162 8.70 -16.72 11.35
N TYR A 163 9.93 -16.23 11.24
CA TYR A 163 10.93 -16.74 10.33
C TYR A 163 11.72 -17.89 10.96
N GLY A 164 12.26 -18.79 10.14
CA GLY A 164 13.12 -19.91 10.54
C GLY A 164 14.55 -19.48 10.87
N VAL A 165 14.72 -18.36 11.56
CA VAL A 165 16.02 -17.82 12.03
C VAL A 165 16.08 -17.90 13.56
N PRO A 166 17.26 -17.69 14.20
CA PRO A 166 17.38 -17.73 15.66
C PRO A 166 16.29 -16.89 16.34
N TYR A 167 15.56 -17.51 17.27
CA TYR A 167 14.39 -16.92 17.93
C TYR A 167 14.67 -15.60 18.66
N GLU A 168 15.92 -15.41 19.05
CA GLU A 168 16.40 -14.17 19.70
C GLU A 168 16.23 -12.93 18.81
N TYR A 169 16.33 -13.08 17.49
CA TYR A 169 16.09 -11.96 16.56
C TYR A 169 14.62 -11.50 16.59
N TYR A 170 13.69 -12.43 16.75
CA TYR A 170 12.30 -12.04 17.01
C TYR A 170 12.17 -11.32 18.34
N LYS A 171 12.73 -11.88 19.42
CA LYS A 171 12.60 -11.29 20.78
C LYS A 171 13.21 -9.92 20.87
N ASN A 172 14.42 -9.74 20.37
CA ASN A 172 15.25 -8.56 20.61
C ASN A 172 15.10 -7.51 19.49
N LEU A 173 14.96 -7.95 18.23
CA LEU A 173 14.93 -7.07 17.05
C LEU A 173 13.57 -7.01 16.39
N LYS A 174 12.57 -7.73 16.91
CA LYS A 174 11.22 -7.81 16.35
C LYS A 174 11.18 -8.32 14.90
N VAL A 175 12.15 -9.18 14.54
CA VAL A 175 12.23 -9.83 13.22
C VAL A 175 11.09 -10.84 13.08
N ARG A 176 10.09 -10.47 12.31
CA ARG A 176 8.92 -11.28 12.00
C ARG A 176 8.26 -10.78 10.72
N ARG A 177 7.34 -11.59 10.16
CA ARG A 177 6.42 -11.13 9.11
C ARG A 177 5.38 -10.20 9.70
N TYR A 178 5.20 -9.00 9.09
CA TYR A 178 4.19 -8.02 9.49
C TYR A 178 3.05 -7.92 8.49
N GLY A 179 3.35 -8.00 7.19
CA GLY A 179 2.39 -7.74 6.13
C GLY A 179 2.08 -6.25 5.96
N PHE A 180 1.69 -5.86 4.76
CA PHE A 180 1.47 -4.46 4.41
C PHE A 180 0.20 -4.28 3.57
N HIS A 181 -0.15 -3.03 3.23
CA HIS A 181 -1.41 -2.65 2.58
C HIS A 181 -2.65 -3.10 3.38
N GLY A 182 -2.49 -3.23 4.70
CA GLY A 182 -3.53 -3.72 5.61
C GLY A 182 -4.83 -2.92 5.55
N THR A 183 -4.76 -1.62 5.28
CA THR A 183 -5.95 -0.78 5.08
C THR A 183 -6.80 -1.27 3.89
N SER A 184 -6.15 -1.61 2.76
CA SER A 184 -6.83 -2.17 1.59
C SER A 184 -7.40 -3.55 1.89
N HIS A 185 -6.60 -4.43 2.50
CA HIS A 185 -7.06 -5.77 2.87
C HIS A 185 -8.23 -5.72 3.87
N ARG A 186 -8.17 -4.84 4.86
CA ARG A 186 -9.25 -4.64 5.84
C ARG A 186 -10.55 -4.17 5.17
N PHE A 187 -10.45 -3.22 4.23
CA PHE A 187 -11.61 -2.73 3.50
C PHE A 187 -12.27 -3.85 2.71
N ILE A 188 -11.51 -4.57 1.90
CA ILE A 188 -12.03 -5.70 1.10
C ILE A 188 -12.57 -6.82 2.00
N ALA A 189 -11.88 -7.13 3.12
CA ALA A 189 -12.35 -8.13 4.09
C ALA A 189 -13.70 -7.77 4.73
N GLY A 190 -13.97 -6.48 4.88
CA GLY A 190 -15.26 -5.98 5.38
C GLY A 190 -16.36 -5.95 4.31
N GLU A 191 -16.03 -5.63 3.07
CA GLU A 191 -17.01 -5.51 1.97
C GLU A 191 -17.37 -6.86 1.33
N THR A 192 -16.42 -7.79 1.22
CA THR A 192 -16.66 -9.09 0.59
C THR A 192 -17.80 -9.89 1.22
N PRO A 193 -17.90 -10.03 2.58
CA PRO A 193 -19.01 -10.71 3.20
C PRO A 193 -20.37 -10.03 2.94
N LYS A 194 -20.41 -8.69 2.97
CA LYS A 194 -21.64 -7.94 2.65
C LYS A 194 -22.09 -8.21 1.22
N TYR A 195 -21.13 -8.18 0.27
CA TYR A 195 -21.39 -8.47 -1.13
C TYR A 195 -21.92 -9.90 -1.37
N LEU A 196 -21.42 -10.87 -0.59
CA LEU A 196 -21.82 -12.27 -0.66
C LEU A 196 -23.11 -12.57 0.16
N GLY A 197 -23.65 -11.61 0.92
CA GLY A 197 -24.76 -11.82 1.83
C GLY A 197 -24.44 -12.79 2.98
N LYS A 198 -23.16 -12.85 3.40
CA LYS A 198 -22.66 -13.74 4.44
C LYS A 198 -22.17 -12.96 5.66
N LYS A 199 -22.09 -13.61 6.80
CA LYS A 199 -21.43 -13.04 7.97
C LYS A 199 -19.91 -13.19 7.84
N PRO A 200 -19.11 -12.21 8.31
CA PRO A 200 -17.65 -12.29 8.24
C PRO A 200 -17.06 -13.56 8.86
N GLU A 201 -17.64 -14.03 9.97
CA GLU A 201 -17.21 -15.22 10.69
C GLU A 201 -17.35 -16.51 9.88
N ASP A 202 -18.27 -16.55 8.90
CA ASP A 202 -18.52 -17.70 8.04
C ASP A 202 -17.66 -17.68 6.76
N CYS A 203 -16.84 -16.64 6.58
CA CYS A 203 -16.08 -16.44 5.37
C CYS A 203 -14.62 -16.89 5.48
N LYS A 204 -14.14 -17.52 4.40
CA LYS A 204 -12.71 -17.78 4.15
C LYS A 204 -12.40 -17.32 2.74
N PHE A 205 -11.40 -16.50 2.56
CA PHE A 205 -10.97 -16.03 1.24
C PHE A 205 -9.54 -15.53 1.25
N ILE A 206 -8.97 -15.39 0.06
CA ILE A 206 -7.68 -14.76 -0.18
C ILE A 206 -7.91 -13.41 -0.85
N ILE A 207 -7.33 -12.37 -0.31
CA ILE A 207 -7.34 -11.04 -0.92
C ILE A 207 -6.02 -10.84 -1.63
N CYS A 208 -6.10 -10.53 -2.93
CA CYS A 208 -4.96 -10.15 -3.75
C CYS A 208 -5.03 -8.64 -4.03
N HIS A 209 -4.14 -7.87 -3.41
CA HIS A 209 -3.96 -6.46 -3.72
C HIS A 209 -2.94 -6.34 -4.86
N LEU A 210 -3.39 -6.20 -6.10
CA LEU A 210 -2.55 -6.24 -7.30
C LEU A 210 -2.25 -4.81 -7.78
N GLY A 211 -1.25 -4.17 -7.16
CA GLY A 211 -0.71 -2.87 -7.56
C GLY A 211 0.79 -2.97 -7.86
N ASN A 212 1.54 -1.85 -7.78
CA ASN A 212 3.01 -1.89 -7.84
C ASN A 212 3.62 -2.66 -6.65
N GLY A 213 2.99 -2.61 -5.47
CA GLY A 213 3.14 -3.59 -4.39
C GLY A 213 1.97 -4.56 -4.45
N SER A 214 2.21 -5.86 -4.34
CA SER A 214 1.20 -6.89 -4.58
C SER A 214 1.12 -7.91 -3.44
N PRO A 215 0.72 -7.49 -2.21
CA PRO A 215 0.52 -8.45 -1.13
C PRO A 215 -0.73 -9.29 -1.35
N LEU A 216 -0.63 -10.54 -0.87
CA LEU A 216 -1.76 -11.45 -0.73
C LEU A 216 -1.99 -11.70 0.76
N SER A 217 -3.26 -11.83 1.18
CA SER A 217 -3.60 -12.17 2.57
C SER A 217 -4.69 -13.22 2.62
N ALA A 218 -4.48 -14.23 3.44
CA ALA A 218 -5.47 -15.25 3.75
C ALA A 218 -6.32 -14.81 4.94
N ILE A 219 -7.65 -14.81 4.75
CA ILE A 219 -8.63 -14.34 5.71
C ILE A 219 -9.53 -15.50 6.15
N VAL A 220 -9.68 -15.66 7.44
CA VAL A 220 -10.61 -16.63 8.06
C VAL A 220 -11.40 -15.92 9.16
N GLY A 221 -12.72 -15.90 9.04
CA GLY A 221 -13.59 -15.27 10.04
C GLY A 221 -13.28 -13.77 10.22
N GLY A 222 -12.97 -13.04 9.15
CA GLY A 222 -12.61 -11.63 9.18
C GLY A 222 -11.21 -11.31 9.72
N LYS A 223 -10.39 -12.33 10.04
CA LYS A 223 -9.03 -12.19 10.59
C LYS A 223 -7.99 -12.68 9.60
N VAL A 224 -6.86 -11.97 9.51
CA VAL A 224 -5.71 -12.43 8.74
C VAL A 224 -5.06 -13.61 9.45
N VAL A 225 -4.86 -14.70 8.73
CA VAL A 225 -4.17 -15.91 9.23
C VAL A 225 -2.80 -16.09 8.60
N ASP A 226 -2.57 -15.50 7.42
CA ASP A 226 -1.28 -15.44 6.73
C ASP A 226 -1.24 -14.30 5.71
N THR A 227 -0.03 -13.89 5.29
CA THR A 227 0.16 -12.88 4.24
C THR A 227 1.50 -13.09 3.53
N SER A 228 1.62 -12.62 2.30
CA SER A 228 2.83 -12.81 1.48
C SER A 228 3.96 -11.82 1.78
N MET A 229 3.66 -10.56 2.13
CA MET A 229 4.71 -9.58 2.48
C MET A 229 5.25 -9.83 3.89
N GLY A 230 6.56 -9.63 4.06
CA GLY A 230 7.31 -10.03 5.24
C GLY A 230 7.55 -8.94 6.28
N LEU A 231 8.81 -8.86 6.73
CA LEU A 231 9.33 -7.78 7.58
C LEU A 231 9.24 -6.44 6.83
N THR A 232 9.48 -6.47 5.52
CA THR A 232 9.36 -5.33 4.60
C THR A 232 8.39 -5.66 3.47
N PRO A 233 7.96 -4.67 2.67
CA PRO A 233 7.11 -4.92 1.51
C PRO A 233 7.83 -5.57 0.30
N LEU A 234 9.01 -6.19 0.49
CA LEU A 234 9.80 -6.82 -0.56
C LEU A 234 9.43 -8.29 -0.78
N GLU A 235 9.29 -9.06 0.33
CA GLU A 235 8.95 -10.50 0.32
C GLU A 235 7.58 -10.75 -0.34
N GLY A 236 7.42 -11.91 -0.94
CA GLY A 236 6.17 -12.42 -1.50
C GLY A 236 6.21 -12.59 -3.01
N VAL A 237 5.10 -12.28 -3.66
CA VAL A 237 4.97 -12.47 -5.12
C VAL A 237 5.79 -11.46 -5.92
N LEU A 238 6.04 -11.77 -7.19
CA LEU A 238 6.61 -10.85 -8.16
C LEU A 238 5.76 -9.58 -8.24
N MET A 239 6.40 -8.41 -8.26
CA MET A 239 5.72 -7.10 -8.24
C MET A 239 6.20 -6.22 -9.40
N GLY A 240 5.67 -5.01 -9.51
CA GLY A 240 6.05 -4.10 -10.60
C GLY A 240 7.56 -3.83 -10.68
N THR A 241 8.18 -3.50 -9.54
CA THR A 241 9.63 -3.18 -9.45
C THR A 241 10.38 -4.00 -8.41
N ARG A 242 9.69 -4.85 -7.63
CA ARG A 242 10.26 -5.66 -6.54
C ARG A 242 10.33 -7.12 -6.96
N SER A 243 11.41 -7.77 -6.54
CA SER A 243 11.66 -9.18 -6.90
C SER A 243 10.62 -10.16 -6.32
N GLY A 244 10.02 -9.84 -5.16
CA GLY A 244 9.37 -10.87 -4.34
C GLY A 244 10.41 -11.82 -3.75
N ASP A 245 10.00 -13.05 -3.50
CA ASP A 245 10.84 -14.09 -2.89
C ASP A 245 12.04 -14.43 -3.76
N VAL A 246 13.22 -14.45 -3.14
CA VAL A 246 14.49 -14.83 -3.75
C VAL A 246 15.33 -15.60 -2.71
N ASP A 247 16.08 -16.59 -3.16
CA ASP A 247 17.04 -17.30 -2.29
C ASP A 247 18.11 -16.30 -1.81
N PRO A 248 18.35 -16.16 -0.49
CA PRO A 248 19.38 -15.27 0.04
C PRO A 248 20.77 -15.48 -0.54
N ALA A 249 21.16 -16.69 -0.91
CA ALA A 249 22.45 -16.99 -1.53
C ALA A 249 22.60 -16.35 -2.92
N VAL A 250 21.49 -16.05 -3.62
CA VAL A 250 21.52 -15.31 -4.88
C VAL A 250 22.05 -13.88 -4.69
N LEU A 251 21.80 -13.28 -3.53
CA LEU A 251 22.27 -11.92 -3.21
C LEU A 251 23.80 -11.92 -3.11
N GLU A 252 24.36 -12.84 -2.31
CA GLU A 252 25.81 -13.00 -2.17
C GLU A 252 26.47 -13.25 -3.53
N TYR A 253 25.94 -14.19 -4.31
CA TYR A 253 26.47 -14.52 -5.63
C TYR A 253 26.49 -13.32 -6.59
N ILE A 254 25.41 -12.52 -6.62
CA ILE A 254 25.37 -11.32 -7.47
C ILE A 254 26.37 -10.27 -6.95
N MET A 255 26.43 -10.05 -5.64
CA MET A 255 27.32 -9.06 -5.02
C MET A 255 28.79 -9.39 -5.32
N ASP A 256 29.19 -10.65 -5.18
CA ASP A 256 30.55 -11.11 -5.47
C ASP A 256 30.96 -10.92 -6.96
N ASN A 257 30.01 -11.09 -7.87
CA ASN A 257 30.27 -10.98 -9.29
C ASN A 257 30.10 -9.56 -9.85
N THR A 258 29.44 -8.64 -9.12
CA THR A 258 29.16 -7.28 -9.59
C THR A 258 29.87 -6.19 -8.77
N GLY A 259 30.40 -6.52 -7.60
CA GLY A 259 30.97 -5.57 -6.64
C GLY A 259 29.94 -4.68 -5.94
N MET A 260 28.65 -5.00 -6.04
CA MET A 260 27.59 -4.27 -5.30
C MET A 260 27.73 -4.52 -3.80
N ASP A 261 27.49 -3.48 -3.00
CA ASP A 261 27.26 -3.64 -1.58
C ASP A 261 25.81 -4.06 -1.27
N ILE A 262 25.53 -4.42 0.00
CA ILE A 262 24.19 -4.87 0.42
C ILE A 262 23.11 -3.80 0.20
N HIS A 263 23.41 -2.52 0.33
CA HIS A 263 22.45 -1.42 0.12
C HIS A 263 22.11 -1.28 -1.36
N GLN A 264 23.10 -1.41 -2.24
CA GLN A 264 22.92 -1.41 -3.69
C GLN A 264 22.11 -2.64 -4.12
N MET A 265 22.38 -3.81 -3.55
CA MET A 265 21.64 -5.03 -3.82
C MET A 265 20.17 -4.91 -3.37
N LEU A 266 19.90 -4.44 -2.15
CA LEU A 266 18.54 -4.20 -1.67
C LEU A 266 17.80 -3.14 -2.50
N ASN A 267 18.51 -2.10 -2.97
CA ASN A 267 17.91 -1.12 -3.89
C ASN A 267 17.58 -1.75 -5.25
N CYS A 268 18.42 -2.66 -5.75
CA CYS A 268 18.14 -3.43 -6.96
C CYS A 268 16.86 -4.26 -6.81
N LEU A 269 16.76 -5.05 -5.72
CA LEU A 269 15.59 -5.88 -5.44
C LEU A 269 14.29 -5.07 -5.27
N ASN A 270 14.36 -3.85 -4.74
CA ASN A 270 13.19 -3.00 -4.50
C ASN A 270 12.75 -2.17 -5.70
N LYS A 271 13.69 -1.74 -6.58
CA LYS A 271 13.41 -0.72 -7.60
C LYS A 271 13.76 -1.12 -9.04
N LYS A 272 14.59 -2.16 -9.23
CA LYS A 272 15.11 -2.56 -10.54
C LYS A 272 14.83 -4.03 -10.86
N SER A 273 14.00 -4.68 -10.07
CA SER A 273 13.58 -6.09 -10.21
C SER A 273 12.11 -6.18 -10.59
N GLY A 274 11.47 -7.31 -10.34
CA GLY A 274 10.08 -7.50 -10.67
C GLY A 274 9.83 -7.48 -12.17
N PHE A 275 8.63 -7.08 -12.59
CA PHE A 275 8.32 -6.93 -14.01
C PHE A 275 9.28 -5.99 -14.72
N ALA A 276 9.63 -4.85 -14.09
CA ALA A 276 10.58 -3.89 -14.67
C ALA A 276 11.97 -4.48 -14.91
N GLY A 277 12.42 -5.43 -14.08
CA GLY A 277 13.72 -6.07 -14.21
C GLY A 277 13.72 -7.25 -15.18
N LEU A 278 12.59 -7.91 -15.36
CA LEU A 278 12.44 -9.08 -16.24
C LEU A 278 11.95 -8.72 -17.64
N SER A 279 11.24 -7.59 -17.77
CA SER A 279 10.64 -7.14 -19.03
C SER A 279 10.84 -5.65 -19.26
N CYS A 280 10.14 -5.07 -20.22
CA CYS A 280 10.31 -3.66 -20.61
C CYS A 280 9.59 -2.65 -19.71
N SER A 281 8.67 -3.09 -18.83
CA SER A 281 7.80 -2.19 -18.03
C SER A 281 7.43 -2.77 -16.68
N SER A 282 7.13 -1.89 -15.73
CA SER A 282 6.51 -2.25 -14.46
C SER A 282 4.97 -2.29 -14.52
N ASP A 283 4.38 -1.82 -15.62
CA ASP A 283 2.93 -1.83 -15.83
C ASP A 283 2.49 -3.15 -16.49
N MET A 284 1.64 -3.88 -15.81
CA MET A 284 1.15 -5.18 -16.28
C MET A 284 0.47 -5.10 -17.67
N ARG A 285 -0.15 -3.97 -18.00
CA ARG A 285 -0.80 -3.77 -19.31
C ARG A 285 0.24 -3.75 -20.43
N ASP A 286 1.36 -3.09 -20.22
CA ASP A 286 2.45 -3.01 -21.18
C ASP A 286 3.16 -4.36 -21.30
N VAL A 287 3.42 -5.03 -20.18
CA VAL A 287 4.03 -6.37 -20.15
C VAL A 287 3.17 -7.36 -20.93
N LYS A 288 1.86 -7.37 -20.68
CA LYS A 288 0.92 -8.23 -21.40
C LYS A 288 0.91 -7.92 -22.91
N ALA A 289 0.86 -6.64 -23.27
CA ALA A 289 0.89 -6.23 -24.68
C ALA A 289 2.22 -6.59 -25.38
N ALA A 290 3.35 -6.60 -24.66
CA ALA A 290 4.65 -7.04 -25.19
C ALA A 290 4.67 -8.56 -25.40
N ALA A 291 4.20 -9.34 -24.43
CA ALA A 291 4.09 -10.80 -24.56
C ALA A 291 3.19 -11.22 -25.74
N GLU A 292 2.03 -10.57 -25.91
CA GLU A 292 1.13 -10.79 -27.05
C GLU A 292 1.79 -10.50 -28.42
N LYS A 293 2.85 -9.68 -28.44
CA LYS A 293 3.68 -9.39 -29.62
C LYS A 293 4.88 -10.33 -29.78
N GLY A 294 5.02 -11.31 -28.90
CA GLY A 294 6.08 -12.31 -28.95
C GLY A 294 7.35 -11.94 -28.17
N ASP A 295 7.29 -10.98 -27.23
CA ASP A 295 8.42 -10.69 -26.33
C ASP A 295 8.57 -11.82 -25.31
N GLU A 296 9.66 -12.59 -25.44
CA GLU A 296 9.94 -13.77 -24.60
C GLU A 296 10.18 -13.40 -23.14
N GLN A 297 10.79 -12.24 -22.84
CA GLN A 297 11.06 -11.80 -21.48
C GLN A 297 9.75 -11.38 -20.78
N ALA A 298 8.89 -10.69 -21.50
CA ALA A 298 7.57 -10.34 -21.01
C ALA A 298 6.70 -11.59 -20.74
N GLN A 299 6.75 -12.57 -21.63
CA GLN A 299 6.05 -13.85 -21.43
C GLN A 299 6.61 -14.60 -20.22
N ALA A 300 7.94 -14.71 -20.09
CA ALA A 300 8.56 -15.36 -18.93
C ALA A 300 8.21 -14.69 -17.61
N ALA A 301 8.08 -13.35 -17.59
CA ALA A 301 7.67 -12.61 -16.40
C ALA A 301 6.21 -12.92 -16.01
N LEU A 302 5.30 -13.07 -16.98
CA LEU A 302 3.91 -13.48 -16.74
C LEU A 302 3.84 -14.92 -16.23
N ASP A 303 4.56 -15.84 -16.88
CA ASP A 303 4.62 -17.26 -16.48
C ASP A 303 5.18 -17.42 -15.07
N LEU A 304 6.21 -16.65 -14.70
CA LEU A 304 6.76 -16.63 -13.36
C LEU A 304 5.73 -16.23 -12.30
N LEU A 305 4.95 -15.18 -12.58
CA LEU A 305 3.88 -14.77 -11.68
C LEU A 305 2.81 -15.87 -11.54
N GLU A 306 2.37 -16.44 -12.66
CA GLU A 306 1.30 -17.43 -12.67
C GLU A 306 1.75 -18.73 -11.98
N LEU A 307 2.84 -19.34 -12.43
CA LEU A 307 3.25 -20.67 -11.97
C LEU A 307 3.87 -20.67 -10.57
N ARG A 308 4.71 -19.70 -10.26
CA ARG A 308 5.43 -19.70 -8.98
C ARG A 308 4.66 -19.05 -7.84
N HIS A 309 3.84 -18.08 -8.13
CA HIS A 309 3.15 -17.30 -7.10
C HIS A 309 1.67 -17.64 -6.98
N PHE A 310 0.94 -17.73 -8.09
CA PHE A 310 -0.48 -18.06 -8.03
C PHE A 310 -0.77 -19.57 -8.04
N GLY A 311 0.05 -20.41 -8.68
CA GLY A 311 -0.13 -21.85 -8.69
C GLY A 311 -0.28 -22.47 -7.30
N PRO A 312 0.68 -22.27 -6.37
CA PRO A 312 0.58 -22.78 -5.00
C PRO A 312 -0.63 -22.22 -4.21
N ILE A 313 -1.06 -21.00 -4.53
CA ILE A 313 -2.26 -20.40 -3.91
C ILE A 313 -3.51 -21.12 -4.40
N LEU A 314 -3.62 -21.37 -5.70
CA LEU A 314 -4.72 -22.14 -6.29
C LEU A 314 -4.81 -23.54 -5.72
N GLU A 315 -3.68 -24.26 -5.57
CA GLU A 315 -3.63 -25.58 -4.93
C GLU A 315 -4.14 -25.51 -3.48
N ASN A 316 -3.77 -24.50 -2.72
CA ASN A 316 -4.26 -24.29 -1.36
C ASN A 316 -5.76 -23.96 -1.33
N ILE A 317 -6.25 -23.18 -2.29
CA ILE A 317 -7.70 -22.88 -2.46
C ILE A 317 -8.45 -24.18 -2.69
N ILE A 318 -7.97 -25.03 -3.60
CA ILE A 318 -8.54 -26.35 -3.90
C ILE A 318 -8.55 -27.23 -2.62
N ARG A 319 -7.41 -27.33 -1.95
CA ARG A 319 -7.28 -28.12 -0.71
C ARG A 319 -8.18 -27.63 0.43
N LEU A 320 -8.49 -26.35 0.51
CA LEU A 320 -9.38 -25.76 1.50
C LEU A 320 -10.87 -25.86 1.11
N GLY A 321 -11.18 -26.41 -0.08
CA GLY A 321 -12.57 -26.52 -0.57
C GLY A 321 -13.20 -25.17 -0.87
N LEU A 322 -12.41 -24.16 -1.24
CA LEU A 322 -12.92 -22.86 -1.65
C LEU A 322 -13.40 -22.91 -3.12
N PRO A 323 -14.42 -22.12 -3.50
CA PRO A 323 -14.90 -22.07 -4.89
C PRO A 323 -13.80 -21.67 -5.88
N GLN A 324 -13.63 -22.43 -6.96
CA GLN A 324 -12.56 -22.25 -7.94
C GLN A 324 -12.98 -21.40 -9.14
N THR A 325 -14.30 -21.28 -9.39
CA THR A 325 -14.85 -20.55 -10.53
C THR A 325 -15.90 -19.52 -10.09
N VAL A 326 -16.18 -18.54 -10.96
CA VAL A 326 -17.23 -17.54 -10.74
C VAL A 326 -18.61 -18.22 -10.68
N GLU A 327 -18.78 -19.34 -11.36
CA GLU A 327 -20.02 -20.13 -11.35
C GLU A 327 -20.24 -20.80 -10.01
N GLU A 328 -19.17 -21.33 -9.40
CA GLU A 328 -19.23 -21.91 -8.04
C GLU A 328 -19.52 -20.86 -6.96
N LEU A 329 -19.22 -19.58 -7.21
CA LEU A 329 -19.55 -18.47 -6.32
C LEU A 329 -21.05 -18.09 -6.33
N GLN A 330 -21.86 -18.70 -7.17
CA GLN A 330 -23.31 -18.41 -7.32
C GLN A 330 -23.63 -16.91 -7.42
N LEU A 331 -22.84 -16.17 -8.20
CA LEU A 331 -23.04 -14.72 -8.36
C LEU A 331 -24.38 -14.42 -9.04
N PRO A 332 -25.11 -13.35 -8.62
CA PRO A 332 -26.35 -12.95 -9.25
C PRO A 332 -26.20 -12.69 -10.77
N PRO A 333 -27.17 -13.04 -11.61
CA PRO A 333 -27.07 -12.97 -13.07
C PRO A 333 -26.67 -11.59 -13.64
N LYS A 334 -27.00 -10.49 -12.97
CA LYS A 334 -26.67 -9.12 -13.42
C LYS A 334 -25.16 -8.79 -13.34
N GLN A 335 -24.37 -9.55 -12.60
CA GLN A 335 -22.94 -9.30 -12.41
C GLN A 335 -22.07 -10.17 -13.33
N ARG A 336 -22.61 -11.25 -13.89
CA ARG A 336 -21.96 -12.07 -14.93
C ARG A 336 -21.73 -11.30 -16.23
N ARG A 337 -22.69 -10.43 -16.63
CA ARG A 337 -22.62 -9.67 -17.90
C ARG A 337 -21.57 -8.55 -17.98
N LYS A 338 -20.97 -8.13 -16.86
CA LYS A 338 -19.92 -7.08 -16.87
C LYS A 338 -18.51 -7.60 -17.10
N ARG A 339 -18.28 -8.92 -17.13
CA ARG A 339 -16.96 -9.53 -17.33
C ARG A 339 -16.78 -10.18 -18.72
N GLU A 340 -17.84 -10.27 -19.51
CA GLU A 340 -17.79 -10.83 -20.89
C GLU A 340 -17.64 -9.73 -21.97
N LYS A 341 -17.21 -8.52 -21.57
CA LYS A 341 -16.89 -7.42 -22.50
C LYS A 341 -15.48 -6.86 -22.11
#